data_26a1e35a2d02eb3ca4b7e6b9821d32ed
#
_entry.id   26a1e35a2d02eb3ca4b7e6b9821d32ed
#
_cell.length_a   1.000
_cell.length_b   1.000
_cell.length_c   1.000
_cell.angle_alpha   90.00
_cell.angle_beta   90.00
_cell.angle_gamma   90.00
#
_symmetry.space_group_name_H-M   'P 1'
#
loop_
_entity.id
_entity.type
_entity.pdbx_description
1 polymer ?
#
loop_
_entity_poly.entity_id
_entity_poly.type
_entity_poly.pdbx_seq_one_letter_code
_entity_poly.pdbx_strand_id
1 'polypeptide(L)'
;MTAGDKTDFENGHRFELSTSTALIGKAPPRFNWTAFYRTFSPTVMTPREMAVHIWRGYPFTPVWKSARREENFISAGHIAFDFDAGDETSSLDYLLRVGTFAWMFASFGYATPSSTDEAPRSRLVFVLEYPVYDAAEYREIYQAVAWCIARDGSHTDPACKDPLRLYYGSKGCKVAPNWSVLGAATIEYILEEYEAAHPPAPPRIAPALVPVAPDEKRVNGKLAQLGRRVANAPLGEGHITLLRQARLAGGYIASGSLDEAAVINELTAAAMSRPEANEAEIQRAIADGIANGKGQPLQFTAAPGLMGMFR
;
A
#
# COMPACT_ATOMS: atom_id res chain seq x y z
N MET A 1 -6.81 -7.26 -31.94
CA MET A 1 -8.20 -6.99 -31.51
C MET A 1 -8.85 -6.10 -32.55
N THR A 2 -9.88 -6.58 -33.21
CA THR A 2 -10.64 -5.84 -34.22
C THR A 2 -11.66 -4.93 -33.52
N ALA A 3 -12.11 -3.84 -34.18
CA ALA A 3 -13.06 -2.87 -33.60
C ALA A 3 -14.40 -3.50 -33.17
N GLY A 4 -14.75 -4.69 -33.61
CA GLY A 4 -15.94 -5.44 -33.21
C GLY A 4 -15.86 -6.04 -31.80
N ASP A 5 -14.65 -6.38 -31.31
CA ASP A 5 -14.48 -6.95 -29.96
C ASP A 5 -14.68 -5.91 -28.84
N LYS A 6 -14.47 -4.63 -29.11
CA LYS A 6 -14.60 -3.57 -28.08
C LYS A 6 -16.07 -3.30 -27.69
N THR A 7 -17.00 -3.39 -28.63
CA THR A 7 -18.42 -3.04 -28.40
C THR A 7 -19.18 -4.06 -27.57
N ASP A 8 -18.82 -5.34 -27.61
CA ASP A 8 -19.47 -6.38 -26.83
C ASP A 8 -19.05 -6.35 -25.33
N PHE A 9 -17.84 -5.87 -25.04
CA PHE A 9 -17.36 -5.66 -23.66
C PHE A 9 -17.93 -4.36 -23.05
N GLU A 10 -18.23 -3.33 -23.84
CA GLU A 10 -18.75 -2.04 -23.36
C GLU A 10 -20.06 -2.15 -22.57
N ASN A 11 -20.91 -3.11 -22.92
CA ASN A 11 -22.26 -3.24 -22.36
C ASN A 11 -22.46 -4.53 -21.52
N GLY A 12 -21.55 -5.47 -21.53
CA GLY A 12 -21.75 -6.82 -20.97
C GLY A 12 -20.86 -7.19 -19.77
N HIS A 13 -19.62 -6.72 -19.72
CA HIS A 13 -18.71 -7.12 -18.63
C HIS A 13 -19.11 -6.49 -17.30
N ARG A 14 -19.40 -7.33 -16.32
CA ARG A 14 -19.79 -6.90 -14.97
C ARG A 14 -18.79 -7.41 -13.95
N PHE A 15 -18.41 -6.55 -13.02
CA PHE A 15 -17.47 -6.88 -11.96
C PHE A 15 -17.94 -6.37 -10.61
N GLU A 16 -17.46 -6.98 -9.55
CA GLU A 16 -17.82 -6.64 -8.19
C GLU A 16 -16.80 -5.66 -7.59
N LEU A 17 -17.31 -4.69 -6.85
CA LEU A 17 -16.55 -3.72 -6.06
C LEU A 17 -17.40 -3.31 -4.85
N SER A 18 -16.80 -2.66 -3.86
CA SER A 18 -17.57 -2.05 -2.78
C SER A 18 -17.76 -0.56 -3.03
N THR A 19 -18.97 -0.06 -2.79
CA THR A 19 -19.35 1.34 -2.99
C THR A 19 -20.08 1.91 -1.79
N SER A 20 -20.06 3.25 -1.69
CA SER A 20 -20.86 3.99 -0.72
C SER A 20 -21.37 5.28 -1.34
N THR A 21 -22.57 5.71 -0.98
CA THR A 21 -23.12 7.02 -1.32
C THR A 21 -23.11 8.01 -0.15
N ALA A 22 -22.55 7.62 0.98
CA ALA A 22 -22.50 8.41 2.20
C ALA A 22 -21.49 9.58 2.18
N LEU A 23 -20.66 9.65 1.14
CA LEU A 23 -19.68 10.71 0.94
C LEU A 23 -19.67 11.13 -0.53
N ILE A 24 -19.58 12.44 -0.79
CA ILE A 24 -19.39 13.02 -2.12
C ILE A 24 -18.04 13.74 -2.13
N GLY A 25 -17.14 13.31 -3.01
CA GLY A 25 -15.81 13.88 -3.13
C GLY A 25 -14.91 13.54 -1.94
N LYS A 26 -14.02 14.46 -1.55
CA LYS A 26 -13.04 14.26 -0.48
C LYS A 26 -13.66 14.36 0.92
N ALA A 27 -13.20 13.52 1.84
CA ALA A 27 -13.62 13.60 3.24
C ALA A 27 -13.18 14.92 3.88
N PRO A 28 -14.04 15.56 4.68
CA PRO A 28 -13.68 16.79 5.42
C PRO A 28 -12.70 16.47 6.57
N PRO A 29 -12.02 17.47 7.15
CA PRO A 29 -11.24 17.31 8.37
C PRO A 29 -12.07 16.68 9.50
N ARG A 30 -11.45 15.84 10.31
CA ARG A 30 -12.09 15.12 11.45
C ARG A 30 -13.25 14.21 11.06
N PHE A 31 -13.18 13.61 9.88
CA PHE A 31 -14.17 12.67 9.37
C PHE A 31 -14.20 11.37 10.17
N ASN A 32 -15.40 10.83 10.44
CA ASN A 32 -15.56 9.56 11.15
C ASN A 32 -15.37 8.37 10.21
N TRP A 33 -14.11 7.98 10.02
CA TRP A 33 -13.73 6.87 9.15
C TRP A 33 -14.35 5.54 9.55
N THR A 34 -14.44 5.25 10.86
CA THR A 34 -14.99 3.98 11.35
C THR A 34 -16.47 3.84 10.98
N ALA A 35 -17.26 4.88 11.16
CA ALA A 35 -18.66 4.87 10.74
C ALA A 35 -18.80 4.80 9.23
N PHE A 36 -17.94 5.54 8.50
CA PHE A 36 -17.98 5.60 7.05
C PHE A 36 -17.66 4.26 6.38
N TYR A 37 -16.64 3.54 6.85
CA TYR A 37 -16.32 2.22 6.28
C TYR A 37 -17.46 1.20 6.39
N ARG A 38 -18.37 1.38 7.35
CA ARG A 38 -19.58 0.53 7.51
C ARG A 38 -20.67 0.82 6.47
N THR A 39 -20.56 1.92 5.72
CA THR A 39 -21.54 2.28 4.67
C THR A 39 -21.23 1.65 3.33
N PHE A 40 -20.07 0.98 3.20
CA PHE A 40 -19.71 0.28 1.97
C PHE A 40 -20.47 -1.05 1.87
N SER A 41 -20.96 -1.31 0.67
CA SER A 41 -21.59 -2.59 0.33
C SER A 41 -21.06 -3.11 -1.01
N PRO A 42 -20.92 -4.43 -1.18
CA PRO A 42 -20.62 -5.04 -2.46
C PRO A 42 -21.69 -4.67 -3.49
N THR A 43 -21.25 -4.31 -4.68
CA THR A 43 -22.10 -3.89 -5.80
C THR A 43 -21.50 -4.40 -7.10
N VAL A 44 -22.33 -4.92 -7.99
CA VAL A 44 -21.90 -5.38 -9.31
C VAL A 44 -22.22 -4.31 -10.34
N MET A 45 -21.23 -3.85 -11.06
CA MET A 45 -21.32 -2.75 -12.04
C MET A 45 -20.61 -3.11 -13.35
N THR A 46 -21.04 -2.47 -14.44
CA THR A 46 -20.23 -2.35 -15.66
C THR A 46 -19.22 -1.21 -15.51
N PRO A 47 -18.15 -1.15 -16.34
CA PRO A 47 -17.20 -0.02 -16.33
C PRO A 47 -17.90 1.34 -16.50
N ARG A 48 -18.94 1.39 -17.34
CA ARG A 48 -19.74 2.60 -17.58
C ARG A 48 -20.56 3.02 -16.36
N GLU A 49 -21.21 2.06 -15.67
CA GLU A 49 -21.95 2.34 -14.43
C GLU A 49 -21.01 2.83 -13.33
N MET A 50 -19.80 2.25 -13.23
CA MET A 50 -18.75 2.70 -12.30
C MET A 50 -18.29 4.14 -12.61
N ALA A 51 -18.08 4.47 -13.88
CA ALA A 51 -17.70 5.82 -14.28
C ALA A 51 -18.81 6.85 -13.92
N VAL A 52 -20.08 6.51 -14.09
CA VAL A 52 -21.22 7.35 -13.66
C VAL A 52 -21.26 7.49 -12.12
N HIS A 53 -21.00 6.41 -11.38
CA HIS A 53 -20.90 6.43 -9.91
C HIS A 53 -19.83 7.41 -9.44
N ILE A 54 -18.64 7.34 -10.04
CA ILE A 54 -17.52 8.24 -9.77
C ILE A 54 -17.86 9.69 -10.15
N TRP A 55 -18.47 9.91 -11.31
CA TRP A 55 -18.89 11.24 -11.76
C TRP A 55 -19.91 11.89 -10.82
N ARG A 56 -20.74 11.09 -10.14
CA ARG A 56 -21.63 11.57 -9.06
C ARG A 56 -20.88 11.96 -7.79
N GLY A 57 -19.59 11.66 -7.69
CA GLY A 57 -18.73 11.97 -6.56
C GLY A 57 -18.63 10.85 -5.52
N TYR A 58 -19.16 9.67 -5.81
CA TYR A 58 -19.22 8.57 -4.85
C TYR A 58 -17.94 7.73 -4.84
N PRO A 59 -17.43 7.34 -3.65
CA PRO A 59 -16.24 6.55 -3.49
C PRO A 59 -16.45 5.08 -3.80
N PHE A 60 -15.34 4.41 -4.12
CA PHE A 60 -15.29 2.99 -4.38
C PHE A 60 -14.00 2.35 -3.82
N THR A 61 -13.98 1.03 -3.75
CA THR A 61 -12.85 0.24 -3.24
C THR A 61 -13.02 -1.22 -3.68
N PRO A 62 -11.97 -2.06 -3.66
CA PRO A 62 -12.13 -3.51 -3.70
C PRO A 62 -13.09 -4.03 -2.63
N VAL A 63 -13.53 -5.28 -2.75
CA VAL A 63 -14.47 -5.88 -1.80
C VAL A 63 -13.75 -6.33 -0.54
N TRP A 64 -14.27 -5.97 0.62
CA TRP A 64 -13.80 -6.46 1.91
C TRP A 64 -14.93 -6.88 2.83
N LYS A 65 -14.60 -7.59 3.91
CA LYS A 65 -15.52 -8.03 4.95
C LYS A 65 -15.30 -7.21 6.23
N SER A 66 -16.36 -6.61 6.75
CA SER A 66 -16.46 -5.97 8.07
C SER A 66 -15.58 -4.75 8.37
N ALA A 67 -14.27 -4.78 8.14
CA ALA A 67 -13.35 -3.68 8.44
C ALA A 67 -12.22 -3.62 7.41
N ARG A 68 -11.67 -2.42 7.19
CA ARG A 68 -10.53 -2.20 6.28
C ARG A 68 -9.24 -2.72 6.90
N ARG A 69 -9.05 -4.06 6.82
CA ARG A 69 -7.85 -4.79 7.22
C ARG A 69 -7.55 -5.84 6.18
N GLU A 70 -6.27 -6.13 5.94
CA GLU A 70 -5.85 -7.04 4.87
C GLU A 70 -6.47 -8.43 4.98
N GLU A 71 -6.57 -8.96 6.17
CA GLU A 71 -7.25 -10.24 6.43
C GLU A 71 -8.75 -10.25 6.07
N ASN A 72 -9.32 -9.10 5.79
CA ASN A 72 -10.70 -8.94 5.37
C ASN A 72 -10.86 -8.70 3.86
N PHE A 73 -9.78 -8.70 3.09
CA PHE A 73 -9.85 -8.63 1.63
C PHE A 73 -10.63 -9.84 1.09
N ILE A 74 -11.57 -9.58 0.19
CA ILE A 74 -12.38 -10.63 -0.42
C ILE A 74 -12.01 -10.76 -1.89
N SER A 75 -12.11 -9.66 -2.64
CA SER A 75 -11.84 -9.67 -4.08
C SER A 75 -11.59 -8.27 -4.62
N ALA A 76 -10.93 -8.21 -5.76
CA ALA A 76 -10.80 -7.01 -6.56
C ALA A 76 -11.12 -7.31 -8.02
N GLY A 77 -12.20 -6.74 -8.56
CA GLY A 77 -12.54 -6.75 -9.97
C GLY A 77 -11.92 -5.59 -10.75
N HIS A 78 -11.10 -4.76 -10.09
CA HIS A 78 -10.43 -3.61 -10.70
C HIS A 78 -9.12 -3.27 -9.99
N ILE A 79 -8.24 -2.56 -10.70
CA ILE A 79 -7.06 -1.91 -10.16
C ILE A 79 -7.13 -0.44 -10.55
N ALA A 80 -6.73 0.48 -9.67
CA ALA A 80 -6.73 1.89 -9.98
C ALA A 80 -5.43 2.56 -9.54
N PHE A 81 -4.97 3.52 -10.35
CA PHE A 81 -3.68 4.22 -10.20
C PHE A 81 -3.90 5.72 -10.09
N ASP A 82 -3.35 6.33 -9.05
CA ASP A 82 -3.31 7.78 -8.87
C ASP A 82 -2.07 8.39 -9.55
N PHE A 83 -2.27 9.53 -10.21
CA PHE A 83 -1.24 10.35 -10.85
C PHE A 83 -1.34 11.76 -10.26
N ASP A 84 -0.49 12.02 -9.27
CA ASP A 84 -0.59 13.21 -8.40
C ASP A 84 0.59 14.19 -8.56
N ALA A 85 1.46 14.01 -9.57
CA ALA A 85 2.60 14.90 -9.79
C ALA A 85 2.17 16.35 -10.02
N GLY A 86 0.97 16.57 -10.55
CA GLY A 86 0.43 17.91 -10.80
C GLY A 86 1.03 18.61 -12.03
N ASP A 87 1.67 17.84 -12.90
CA ASP A 87 2.22 18.28 -14.19
C ASP A 87 1.49 17.61 -15.36
N GLU A 88 1.93 17.89 -16.59
CA GLU A 88 1.33 17.35 -17.80
C GLU A 88 1.26 15.82 -17.79
N THR A 89 2.24 15.14 -17.19
CA THR A 89 2.30 13.66 -17.14
C THR A 89 1.17 13.05 -16.30
N SER A 90 0.50 13.83 -15.48
CA SER A 90 -0.68 13.47 -14.68
C SER A 90 -2.02 13.80 -15.37
N SER A 91 -2.00 14.39 -16.56
CA SER A 91 -3.22 14.72 -17.31
C SER A 91 -3.79 13.50 -18.02
N LEU A 92 -5.12 13.46 -18.19
CA LEU A 92 -5.78 12.38 -18.93
C LEU A 92 -5.32 12.31 -20.38
N ASP A 93 -5.05 13.44 -21.01
CA ASP A 93 -4.64 13.54 -22.41
C ASP A 93 -3.23 12.95 -22.61
N TYR A 94 -2.35 13.11 -21.61
CA TYR A 94 -1.04 12.46 -21.62
C TYR A 94 -1.14 10.95 -21.34
N LEU A 95 -1.86 10.57 -20.32
CA LEU A 95 -1.95 9.18 -19.84
C LEU A 95 -2.62 8.26 -20.88
N LEU A 96 -3.64 8.77 -21.59
CA LEU A 96 -4.42 8.03 -22.58
C LEU A 96 -4.03 8.36 -24.04
N ARG A 97 -2.82 8.89 -24.24
CA ARG A 97 -2.32 9.10 -25.60
C ARG A 97 -2.17 7.78 -26.35
N VAL A 98 -2.41 7.82 -27.64
CA VAL A 98 -2.34 6.63 -28.51
C VAL A 98 -0.97 5.93 -28.40
N GLY A 99 -1.01 4.61 -28.24
CA GLY A 99 0.19 3.75 -28.17
C GLY A 99 0.72 3.52 -26.74
N THR A 100 0.18 4.17 -25.70
CA THR A 100 0.53 3.86 -24.32
C THR A 100 -0.14 2.57 -23.84
N PHE A 101 0.42 1.94 -22.82
CA PHE A 101 -0.21 0.80 -22.13
C PHE A 101 -1.59 1.18 -21.58
N ALA A 102 -1.70 2.36 -20.98
CA ALA A 102 -2.97 2.85 -20.46
C ALA A 102 -4.02 3.05 -21.55
N TRP A 103 -3.66 3.59 -22.72
CA TRP A 103 -4.56 3.71 -23.86
C TRP A 103 -5.07 2.36 -24.37
N MET A 104 -4.23 1.33 -24.33
CA MET A 104 -4.62 -0.01 -24.77
C MET A 104 -5.53 -0.73 -23.76
N PHE A 105 -5.28 -0.60 -22.46
CA PHE A 105 -5.83 -1.51 -21.45
C PHE A 105 -6.63 -0.85 -20.33
N ALA A 106 -6.51 0.47 -20.09
CA ALA A 106 -7.34 1.13 -19.09
C ALA A 106 -8.82 1.11 -19.53
N SER A 107 -9.72 0.86 -18.59
CA SER A 107 -11.16 0.93 -18.88
C SER A 107 -11.63 2.38 -19.04
N PHE A 108 -11.14 3.25 -18.19
CA PHE A 108 -11.36 4.70 -18.28
C PHE A 108 -10.38 5.44 -17.36
N GLY A 109 -10.26 6.74 -17.59
CA GLY A 109 -9.59 7.66 -16.69
C GLY A 109 -10.52 8.77 -16.23
N TYR A 110 -10.23 9.38 -15.08
CA TYR A 110 -10.98 10.55 -14.62
C TYR A 110 -10.10 11.54 -13.83
N ALA A 111 -10.47 12.82 -13.88
CA ALA A 111 -9.83 13.87 -13.08
C ALA A 111 -10.24 13.73 -11.61
N THR A 112 -9.25 13.64 -10.70
CA THR A 112 -9.52 13.48 -9.26
C THR A 112 -10.12 14.75 -8.64
N PRO A 113 -10.72 14.69 -7.42
CA PRO A 113 -11.29 15.89 -6.78
C PRO A 113 -10.30 17.01 -6.48
N SER A 114 -9.01 16.74 -6.58
CA SER A 114 -7.93 17.71 -6.34
C SER A 114 -7.28 18.21 -7.63
N SER A 115 -7.78 17.77 -8.80
CA SER A 115 -7.27 18.19 -10.10
C SER A 115 -7.70 19.63 -10.43
N THR A 116 -6.78 20.43 -10.95
CA THR A 116 -7.05 21.73 -11.57
C THR A 116 -6.41 21.77 -12.96
N ASP A 117 -6.70 22.81 -13.74
CA ASP A 117 -6.09 22.97 -15.06
C ASP A 117 -4.58 23.24 -14.96
N GLU A 118 -4.14 23.95 -13.90
CA GLU A 118 -2.73 24.27 -13.65
C GLU A 118 -1.97 23.09 -13.00
N ALA A 119 -2.67 22.24 -12.27
CA ALA A 119 -2.11 21.06 -11.59
C ALA A 119 -2.99 19.84 -11.83
N PRO A 120 -2.93 19.26 -13.03
CA PRO A 120 -3.76 18.12 -13.39
C PRO A 120 -3.43 16.90 -12.52
N ARG A 121 -4.46 16.25 -12.03
CA ARG A 121 -4.36 15.00 -11.26
C ARG A 121 -5.42 14.04 -11.74
N SER A 122 -5.02 12.85 -12.11
CA SER A 122 -5.91 11.89 -12.72
C SER A 122 -5.84 10.55 -12.03
N ARG A 123 -6.85 9.74 -12.28
CA ARG A 123 -6.87 8.33 -11.92
C ARG A 123 -7.25 7.50 -13.13
N LEU A 124 -6.47 6.44 -13.37
CA LEU A 124 -6.81 5.40 -14.33
C LEU A 124 -7.41 4.21 -13.61
N VAL A 125 -8.43 3.61 -14.20
CA VAL A 125 -9.09 2.40 -13.72
C VAL A 125 -8.95 1.32 -14.78
N PHE A 126 -8.45 0.17 -14.37
CA PHE A 126 -8.35 -1.06 -15.15
C PHE A 126 -9.34 -2.05 -14.55
N VAL A 127 -10.38 -2.38 -15.27
CA VAL A 127 -11.31 -3.45 -14.91
C VAL A 127 -10.69 -4.76 -15.36
N LEU A 128 -10.69 -5.75 -14.49
CA LEU A 128 -10.12 -7.06 -14.74
C LEU A 128 -11.14 -7.99 -15.37
N GLU A 129 -10.71 -8.87 -16.25
CA GLU A 129 -11.57 -9.91 -16.83
C GLU A 129 -12.10 -10.87 -15.76
N TYR A 130 -11.23 -11.25 -14.80
CA TYR A 130 -11.59 -12.04 -13.64
C TYR A 130 -11.16 -11.34 -12.36
N PRO A 131 -11.94 -11.46 -11.29
CA PRO A 131 -11.57 -10.87 -10.01
C PRO A 131 -10.38 -11.59 -9.38
N VAL A 132 -9.51 -10.85 -8.71
CA VAL A 132 -8.42 -11.35 -7.90
C VAL A 132 -8.92 -11.57 -6.48
N TYR A 133 -8.66 -12.74 -5.89
CA TYR A 133 -9.14 -13.13 -4.56
C TYR A 133 -8.03 -13.16 -3.49
N ASP A 134 -6.78 -12.98 -3.87
CA ASP A 134 -5.62 -12.93 -2.98
C ASP A 134 -5.00 -11.53 -2.96
N ALA A 135 -4.69 -11.04 -1.76
CA ALA A 135 -4.14 -9.69 -1.57
C ALA A 135 -2.68 -9.58 -2.06
N ALA A 136 -1.91 -10.68 -2.02
CA ALA A 136 -0.54 -10.69 -2.52
C ALA A 136 -0.54 -10.69 -4.05
N GLU A 137 -1.37 -11.52 -4.68
CA GLU A 137 -1.59 -11.53 -6.13
C GLU A 137 -2.05 -10.15 -6.64
N TYR A 138 -2.98 -9.49 -5.94
CA TYR A 138 -3.38 -8.12 -6.29
C TYR A 138 -2.17 -7.17 -6.34
N ARG A 139 -1.25 -7.25 -5.37
CA ARG A 139 -0.05 -6.40 -5.35
C ARG A 139 0.92 -6.73 -6.45
N GLU A 140 1.08 -7.99 -6.80
CA GLU A 140 1.94 -8.42 -7.90
C GLU A 140 1.43 -7.88 -9.23
N ILE A 141 0.14 -8.04 -9.52
CA ILE A 141 -0.51 -7.49 -10.71
C ILE A 141 -0.41 -5.95 -10.70
N TYR A 142 -0.69 -5.30 -9.54
CA TYR A 142 -0.53 -3.86 -9.42
C TYR A 142 0.88 -3.40 -9.79
N GLN A 143 1.92 -4.07 -9.27
CA GLN A 143 3.32 -3.70 -9.53
C GLN A 143 3.69 -3.88 -11.00
N ALA A 144 3.26 -4.97 -11.62
CA ALA A 144 3.52 -5.24 -13.04
C ALA A 144 2.83 -4.22 -13.96
N VAL A 145 1.56 -3.88 -13.67
CA VAL A 145 0.83 -2.83 -14.42
C VAL A 145 1.46 -1.45 -14.20
N ALA A 146 1.85 -1.11 -12.95
CA ALA A 146 2.54 0.15 -12.65
C ALA A 146 3.87 0.27 -13.40
N TRP A 147 4.61 -0.82 -13.52
CA TRP A 147 5.85 -0.89 -14.30
C TRP A 147 5.61 -0.65 -15.80
N CYS A 148 4.56 -1.24 -16.38
CA CYS A 148 4.18 -0.97 -17.76
C CYS A 148 3.84 0.52 -17.97
N ILE A 149 3.08 1.13 -17.06
CA ILE A 149 2.74 2.55 -17.10
C ILE A 149 3.99 3.44 -16.96
N ALA A 150 4.94 3.05 -16.10
CA ALA A 150 6.18 3.80 -15.91
C ALA A 150 7.06 3.81 -17.17
N ARG A 151 7.03 2.76 -17.97
CA ARG A 151 7.73 2.70 -19.28
C ARG A 151 7.17 3.72 -20.29
N ASP A 152 5.94 4.14 -20.12
CA ASP A 152 5.32 5.22 -20.92
C ASP A 152 5.66 6.63 -20.39
N GLY A 153 6.50 6.75 -19.37
CA GLY A 153 6.97 8.01 -18.80
C GLY A 153 6.03 8.61 -17.74
N SER A 154 5.10 7.82 -17.19
CA SER A 154 4.19 8.25 -16.11
C SER A 154 4.53 7.57 -14.79
N HIS A 155 4.31 8.27 -13.67
CA HIS A 155 4.60 7.76 -12.34
C HIS A 155 3.33 7.68 -11.50
N THR A 156 3.08 6.49 -10.97
CA THR A 156 1.91 6.21 -10.12
C THR A 156 2.21 6.44 -8.64
N ASP A 157 1.21 6.81 -7.85
CA ASP A 157 1.34 6.83 -6.38
C ASP A 157 1.50 5.39 -5.85
N PRO A 158 2.65 5.04 -5.24
CA PRO A 158 2.90 3.69 -4.73
C PRO A 158 1.96 3.29 -3.58
N ALA A 159 1.24 4.23 -2.97
CA ALA A 159 0.24 3.92 -1.93
C ALA A 159 -0.98 3.18 -2.50
N CYS A 160 -1.24 3.26 -3.81
CA CYS A 160 -2.35 2.57 -4.47
C CYS A 160 -2.19 1.04 -4.56
N LYS A 161 -1.01 0.49 -4.24
CA LYS A 161 -0.79 -0.97 -4.12
C LYS A 161 -1.52 -1.63 -2.92
N ASP A 162 -2.11 -0.83 -2.03
CA ASP A 162 -2.94 -1.33 -0.93
C ASP A 162 -4.22 -1.97 -1.51
N PRO A 163 -4.44 -3.30 -1.34
CA PRO A 163 -5.60 -3.99 -1.90
C PRO A 163 -6.93 -3.57 -1.27
N LEU A 164 -6.89 -2.71 -0.27
CA LEU A 164 -8.06 -2.11 0.37
C LEU A 164 -8.09 -0.58 0.17
N ARG A 165 -7.40 -0.07 -0.85
CA ARG A 165 -7.37 1.37 -1.12
C ARG A 165 -8.77 1.90 -1.37
N LEU A 166 -9.12 2.95 -0.62
CA LEU A 166 -10.30 3.76 -0.88
C LEU A 166 -9.98 4.80 -1.94
N TYR A 167 -10.81 4.88 -2.95
CA TYR A 167 -10.75 5.88 -3.99
C TYR A 167 -11.95 6.81 -3.90
N TYR A 168 -11.70 8.12 -3.89
CA TYR A 168 -12.77 9.10 -3.92
C TYR A 168 -13.38 9.23 -5.31
N GLY A 169 -14.69 9.38 -5.38
CA GLY A 169 -15.35 9.86 -6.57
C GLY A 169 -15.08 11.38 -6.77
N SER A 170 -15.37 11.88 -7.95
CA SER A 170 -15.08 13.26 -8.33
C SER A 170 -16.31 13.85 -9.05
N LYS A 171 -17.11 14.62 -8.31
CA LYS A 171 -18.40 15.13 -8.83
C LYS A 171 -18.21 16.04 -10.03
N GLY A 172 -18.85 15.69 -11.15
CA GLY A 172 -18.80 16.48 -12.37
C GLY A 172 -17.47 16.46 -13.11
N CYS A 173 -16.54 15.53 -12.77
CA CYS A 173 -15.21 15.47 -13.34
C CYS A 173 -15.19 15.16 -14.85
N LYS A 174 -14.08 15.51 -15.51
CA LYS A 174 -13.75 14.98 -16.84
C LYS A 174 -13.54 13.49 -16.73
N VAL A 175 -14.27 12.69 -17.50
CA VAL A 175 -14.07 11.25 -17.66
C VAL A 175 -13.61 11.01 -19.09
N ALA A 176 -12.52 10.26 -19.25
CA ALA A 176 -12.01 9.81 -20.53
C ALA A 176 -12.24 8.31 -20.67
N PRO A 177 -13.26 7.88 -21.42
CA PRO A 177 -13.59 6.49 -21.59
C PRO A 177 -12.67 5.80 -22.59
N ASN A 178 -12.36 4.54 -22.34
CA ASN A 178 -11.69 3.65 -23.28
C ASN A 178 -12.39 2.27 -23.33
N TRP A 179 -13.07 1.91 -22.23
CA TRP A 179 -13.91 0.71 -22.06
C TRP A 179 -13.19 -0.62 -22.29
N SER A 180 -11.86 -0.64 -22.19
CA SER A 180 -11.09 -1.88 -22.25
C SER A 180 -11.25 -2.69 -20.97
N VAL A 181 -11.07 -3.99 -21.07
CA VAL A 181 -10.96 -4.92 -19.94
C VAL A 181 -9.57 -5.51 -19.99
N LEU A 182 -8.87 -5.53 -18.86
CA LEU A 182 -7.55 -6.11 -18.75
C LEU A 182 -7.69 -7.64 -18.66
N GLY A 183 -7.41 -8.32 -19.77
CA GLY A 183 -7.59 -9.76 -19.91
C GLY A 183 -6.56 -10.58 -19.14
N ALA A 184 -6.94 -11.80 -18.72
CA ALA A 184 -6.06 -12.71 -17.98
C ALA A 184 -4.76 -13.01 -18.74
N ALA A 185 -4.84 -13.30 -20.04
CA ALA A 185 -3.64 -13.55 -20.84
C ALA A 185 -2.69 -12.33 -20.93
N THR A 186 -3.24 -11.10 -20.89
CA THR A 186 -2.42 -9.90 -20.82
C THR A 186 -1.76 -9.76 -19.43
N ILE A 187 -2.47 -10.09 -18.36
CA ILE A 187 -1.94 -10.09 -17.00
C ILE A 187 -0.79 -11.09 -16.88
N GLU A 188 -0.97 -12.32 -17.34
CA GLU A 188 0.08 -13.35 -17.34
C GLU A 188 1.33 -12.86 -18.10
N TYR A 189 1.15 -12.32 -19.30
CA TYR A 189 2.26 -11.79 -20.10
C TYR A 189 3.02 -10.66 -19.38
N ILE A 190 2.32 -9.69 -18.80
CA ILE A 190 3.00 -8.58 -18.10
C ILE A 190 3.66 -9.01 -16.79
N LEU A 191 3.13 -10.04 -16.10
CA LEU A 191 3.78 -10.62 -14.92
C LEU A 191 5.09 -11.31 -15.31
N GLU A 192 5.10 -12.12 -16.37
CA GLU A 192 6.32 -12.76 -16.87
C GLU A 192 7.40 -11.73 -17.29
N GLU A 193 7.00 -10.68 -18.02
CA GLU A 193 7.90 -9.60 -18.40
C GLU A 193 8.43 -8.81 -17.21
N TYR A 194 7.57 -8.57 -16.21
CA TYR A 194 7.92 -7.89 -14.98
C TYR A 194 8.93 -8.70 -14.16
N GLU A 195 8.69 -10.00 -13.97
CA GLU A 195 9.59 -10.91 -13.27
C GLU A 195 10.93 -11.04 -13.97
N ALA A 196 10.93 -11.14 -15.31
CA ALA A 196 12.16 -11.19 -16.12
C ALA A 196 13.00 -9.90 -15.95
N ALA A 197 12.33 -8.75 -15.86
CA ALA A 197 12.99 -7.45 -15.65
C ALA A 197 13.42 -7.23 -14.18
N HIS A 198 12.78 -7.91 -13.23
CA HIS A 198 13.01 -7.81 -11.78
C HIS A 198 13.28 -9.20 -11.17
N PRO A 199 14.33 -9.90 -11.59
CA PRO A 199 14.60 -11.21 -11.03
C PRO A 199 14.71 -11.11 -9.52
N PRO A 200 14.18 -12.10 -8.78
CA PRO A 200 14.29 -12.10 -7.33
C PRO A 200 15.75 -11.90 -6.95
N ALA A 201 16.00 -10.95 -6.05
CA ALA A 201 17.37 -10.72 -5.59
C ALA A 201 17.95 -12.08 -5.16
N PRO A 202 19.16 -12.45 -5.62
CA PRO A 202 19.76 -13.70 -5.20
C PRO A 202 19.70 -13.74 -3.68
N PRO A 203 19.35 -14.91 -3.08
CA PRO A 203 19.24 -15.00 -1.63
C PRO A 203 20.52 -14.37 -1.07
N ARG A 204 20.36 -13.26 -0.35
CA ARG A 204 21.48 -12.65 0.37
C ARG A 204 21.98 -13.78 1.25
N ILE A 205 23.05 -14.45 0.81
CA ILE A 205 23.87 -15.23 1.73
C ILE A 205 24.38 -14.18 2.69
N ALA A 206 23.60 -13.98 3.80
CA ALA A 206 24.06 -13.17 4.87
C ALA A 206 25.47 -13.74 5.20
N PRO A 207 26.56 -12.96 5.10
CA PRO A 207 27.85 -13.47 5.50
C PRO A 207 27.57 -14.12 6.86
N ALA A 208 28.06 -15.36 7.04
CA ALA A 208 27.84 -16.09 8.29
C ALA A 208 28.33 -15.18 9.41
N LEU A 209 27.38 -14.43 10.00
CA LEU A 209 27.66 -13.51 11.09
C LEU A 209 28.08 -14.42 12.22
N VAL A 210 29.38 -14.42 12.52
CA VAL A 210 29.85 -15.11 13.71
C VAL A 210 29.10 -14.48 14.87
N PRO A 211 28.22 -15.23 15.57
CA PRO A 211 27.47 -14.70 16.68
C PRO A 211 28.50 -14.25 17.74
N VAL A 212 28.61 -12.95 17.94
CA VAL A 212 29.37 -12.42 19.08
C VAL A 212 28.39 -12.44 20.24
N ALA A 213 28.69 -13.21 21.27
CA ALA A 213 27.92 -13.15 22.50
C ALA A 213 27.84 -11.68 22.93
N PRO A 214 26.65 -11.12 23.11
CA PRO A 214 26.50 -9.71 23.42
C PRO A 214 27.15 -9.44 24.77
N ASP A 215 28.12 -8.52 24.84
CA ASP A 215 28.58 -8.02 26.11
C ASP A 215 27.48 -7.16 26.76
N GLU A 216 27.48 -7.08 28.08
CA GLU A 216 26.48 -6.36 28.86
C GLU A 216 26.36 -4.88 28.42
N LYS A 217 27.47 -4.25 28.03
CA LYS A 217 27.49 -2.86 27.54
C LYS A 217 26.70 -2.69 26.23
N ARG A 218 26.81 -3.65 25.32
CA ARG A 218 26.04 -3.63 24.04
C ARG A 218 24.56 -3.87 24.27
N VAL A 219 24.21 -4.82 25.16
CA VAL A 219 22.81 -5.10 25.54
C VAL A 219 22.19 -3.85 26.15
N ASN A 220 22.80 -3.25 27.17
CA ASN A 220 22.32 -2.05 27.86
C ASN A 220 22.27 -0.84 26.91
N GLY A 221 23.26 -0.69 26.03
CA GLY A 221 23.29 0.35 25.01
C GLY A 221 22.16 0.23 24.01
N LYS A 222 21.80 -1.00 23.62
CA LYS A 222 20.67 -1.26 22.71
C LYS A 222 19.33 -0.99 23.37
N LEU A 223 19.12 -1.48 24.58
CA LEU A 223 17.90 -1.22 25.36
C LEU A 223 17.67 0.28 25.52
N ALA A 224 18.67 1.01 25.99
CA ALA A 224 18.59 2.46 26.13
C ALA A 224 18.35 3.19 24.77
N GLN A 225 18.86 2.67 23.66
CA GLN A 225 18.59 3.22 22.33
C GLN A 225 17.11 3.05 21.94
N LEU A 226 16.55 1.86 22.19
CA LEU A 226 15.14 1.57 21.91
C LEU A 226 14.23 2.49 22.72
N GLY A 227 14.48 2.60 24.03
CA GLY A 227 13.72 3.47 24.92
C GLY A 227 13.81 4.95 24.52
N ARG A 228 15.02 5.47 24.27
CA ARG A 228 15.19 6.88 23.83
C ARG A 228 14.42 7.20 22.55
N ARG A 229 14.38 6.29 21.58
CA ARG A 229 13.62 6.52 20.34
C ARG A 229 12.13 6.64 20.59
N VAL A 230 11.59 5.83 21.51
CA VAL A 230 10.18 5.90 21.89
C VAL A 230 9.89 7.19 22.67
N ALA A 231 10.68 7.50 23.68
CA ALA A 231 10.50 8.71 24.50
C ALA A 231 10.56 10.00 23.67
N ASN A 232 11.46 10.06 22.67
CA ASN A 232 11.69 11.24 21.83
C ASN A 232 10.92 11.21 20.50
N ALA A 233 9.94 10.32 20.32
CA ALA A 233 9.14 10.30 19.11
C ALA A 233 8.34 11.62 18.95
N PRO A 234 8.20 12.18 17.74
CA PRO A 234 7.38 13.36 17.52
C PRO A 234 5.96 13.21 18.06
N LEU A 235 5.30 14.32 18.35
CA LEU A 235 3.91 14.32 18.80
C LEU A 235 3.02 13.68 17.71
N GLY A 236 2.17 12.73 18.10
CA GLY A 236 1.33 11.96 17.18
C GLY A 236 2.01 10.73 16.54
N GLU A 237 3.32 10.56 16.68
CA GLU A 237 4.05 9.39 16.15
C GLU A 237 4.45 8.37 17.23
N GLY A 238 4.03 8.59 18.49
CA GLY A 238 4.39 7.74 19.62
C GLY A 238 4.04 6.27 19.41
N HIS A 239 2.82 5.97 19.02
CA HIS A 239 2.33 4.61 18.81
C HIS A 239 3.10 3.87 17.71
N ILE A 240 3.27 4.48 16.54
CA ILE A 240 3.97 3.84 15.42
C ILE A 240 5.45 3.63 15.72
N THR A 241 6.07 4.56 16.45
CA THR A 241 7.46 4.44 16.87
C THR A 241 7.62 3.32 17.88
N LEU A 242 6.72 3.21 18.87
CA LEU A 242 6.71 2.12 19.85
C LEU A 242 6.60 0.76 19.16
N LEU A 243 5.64 0.59 18.25
CA LEU A 243 5.43 -0.65 17.50
C LEU A 243 6.69 -1.05 16.70
N ARG A 244 7.33 -0.07 16.03
CA ARG A 244 8.59 -0.29 15.28
C ARG A 244 9.74 -0.71 16.19
N GLN A 245 9.91 -0.07 17.34
CA GLN A 245 10.98 -0.43 18.28
C GLN A 245 10.71 -1.78 18.94
N ALA A 246 9.47 -2.10 19.28
CA ALA A 246 9.08 -3.41 19.81
C ALA A 246 9.32 -4.53 18.77
N ARG A 247 9.00 -4.30 17.50
CA ARG A 247 9.32 -5.25 16.41
C ARG A 247 10.81 -5.48 16.25
N LEU A 248 11.61 -4.42 16.28
CA LEU A 248 13.07 -4.53 16.22
C LEU A 248 13.62 -5.33 17.42
N ALA A 249 13.11 -5.06 18.62
CA ALA A 249 13.49 -5.78 19.82
C ALA A 249 13.10 -7.27 19.75
N GLY A 250 11.92 -7.59 19.19
CA GLY A 250 11.46 -8.97 18.98
C GLY A 250 12.47 -9.82 18.20
N GLY A 251 13.12 -9.25 17.18
CA GLY A 251 14.20 -9.92 16.45
C GLY A 251 15.40 -10.25 17.31
N TYR A 252 15.83 -9.34 18.20
CA TYR A 252 16.92 -9.59 19.13
C TYR A 252 16.56 -10.56 20.27
N ILE A 253 15.29 -10.58 20.69
CA ILE A 253 14.77 -11.57 21.65
C ILE A 253 14.80 -12.96 21.03
N ALA A 254 14.34 -13.12 19.79
CA ALA A 254 14.32 -14.39 19.09
C ALA A 254 15.70 -15.03 18.92
N SER A 255 16.76 -14.23 18.85
CA SER A 255 18.15 -14.70 18.81
C SER A 255 18.79 -14.91 20.18
N GLY A 256 18.06 -14.67 21.28
CA GLY A 256 18.61 -14.68 22.63
C GLY A 256 19.54 -13.51 22.96
N SER A 257 19.57 -12.47 22.13
CA SER A 257 20.47 -11.33 22.29
C SER A 257 19.95 -10.27 23.28
N LEU A 258 18.63 -10.21 23.50
CA LEU A 258 17.97 -9.35 24.48
C LEU A 258 17.00 -10.17 25.34
N ASP A 259 16.91 -9.82 26.62
CA ASP A 259 15.90 -10.36 27.52
C ASP A 259 14.54 -9.69 27.27
N GLU A 260 13.48 -10.50 27.15
CA GLU A 260 12.13 -10.00 26.82
C GLU A 260 11.56 -9.12 27.93
N ALA A 261 11.75 -9.48 29.19
CA ALA A 261 11.24 -8.71 30.30
C ALA A 261 11.93 -7.35 30.40
N ALA A 262 13.25 -7.29 30.17
CA ALA A 262 14.02 -6.05 30.14
C ALA A 262 13.53 -5.12 28.99
N VAL A 263 13.24 -5.68 27.81
CA VAL A 263 12.69 -4.93 26.67
C VAL A 263 11.31 -4.36 27.00
N ILE A 264 10.40 -5.18 27.54
CA ILE A 264 9.04 -4.75 27.92
C ILE A 264 9.13 -3.61 28.93
N ASN A 265 9.95 -3.75 29.97
CA ASN A 265 10.10 -2.73 31.00
C ASN A 265 10.64 -1.41 30.43
N GLU A 266 11.70 -1.45 29.60
CA GLU A 266 12.30 -0.26 29.00
C GLU A 266 11.32 0.46 28.06
N LEU A 267 10.63 -0.28 27.16
CA LEU A 267 9.70 0.31 26.22
C LEU A 267 8.44 0.86 26.91
N THR A 268 7.95 0.17 27.95
CA THR A 268 6.83 0.66 28.76
C THR A 268 7.20 1.95 29.48
N ALA A 269 8.35 1.99 30.17
CA ALA A 269 8.79 3.19 30.87
C ALA A 269 8.97 4.37 29.91
N ALA A 270 9.57 4.14 28.74
CA ALA A 270 9.77 5.15 27.70
C ALA A 270 8.43 5.67 27.13
N ALA A 271 7.47 4.79 26.86
CA ALA A 271 6.17 5.18 26.35
C ALA A 271 5.32 5.90 27.39
N MET A 272 5.34 5.46 28.65
CA MET A 272 4.64 6.09 29.76
C MET A 272 5.19 7.47 30.14
N SER A 273 6.42 7.81 29.76
CA SER A 273 6.96 9.16 29.95
C SER A 273 6.37 10.21 29.00
N ARG A 274 5.56 9.80 28.02
CA ARG A 274 4.95 10.68 27.03
C ARG A 274 3.61 11.24 27.49
N PRO A 275 3.24 12.46 27.07
CA PRO A 275 2.00 13.11 27.53
C PRO A 275 0.72 12.40 27.04
N GLU A 276 0.79 11.69 25.89
CA GLU A 276 -0.34 10.94 25.32
C GLU A 276 -0.39 9.46 25.75
N ALA A 277 0.28 9.08 26.82
CA ALA A 277 0.41 7.69 27.24
C ALA A 277 -0.94 7.04 27.60
N ASN A 278 -1.21 5.87 27.02
CA ASN A 278 -2.33 4.99 27.37
C ASN A 278 -1.76 3.60 27.65
N GLU A 279 -1.78 3.17 28.89
CA GLU A 279 -1.14 1.94 29.33
C GLU A 279 -1.64 0.70 28.56
N ALA A 280 -2.94 0.54 28.39
CA ALA A 280 -3.52 -0.62 27.69
C ALA A 280 -3.16 -0.66 26.21
N GLU A 281 -2.99 0.48 25.57
CA GLU A 281 -2.55 0.61 24.17
C GLU A 281 -1.05 0.33 24.05
N ILE A 282 -0.25 0.84 24.98
CA ILE A 282 1.19 0.62 25.08
C ILE A 282 1.48 -0.88 25.19
N GLN A 283 0.83 -1.57 26.12
CA GLN A 283 1.02 -3.02 26.34
C GLN A 283 0.69 -3.83 25.08
N ARG A 284 -0.42 -3.51 24.41
CA ARG A 284 -0.79 -4.16 23.15
C ARG A 284 0.24 -3.92 22.05
N ALA A 285 0.67 -2.68 21.86
CA ALA A 285 1.65 -2.34 20.83
C ALA A 285 2.99 -3.02 21.05
N ILE A 286 3.44 -3.15 22.31
CA ILE A 286 4.66 -3.87 22.67
C ILE A 286 4.51 -5.35 22.36
N ALA A 287 3.42 -5.99 22.80
CA ALA A 287 3.18 -7.41 22.58
C ALA A 287 3.10 -7.74 21.08
N ASP A 288 2.32 -6.99 20.31
CA ASP A 288 2.17 -7.15 18.86
C ASP A 288 3.50 -6.94 18.13
N GLY A 289 4.24 -5.90 18.51
CA GLY A 289 5.55 -5.62 17.93
C GLY A 289 6.55 -6.74 18.17
N ILE A 290 6.68 -7.21 19.42
CA ILE A 290 7.60 -8.31 19.79
C ILE A 290 7.21 -9.59 19.05
N ALA A 291 5.92 -9.96 19.05
CA ALA A 291 5.43 -11.16 18.35
C ALA A 291 5.80 -11.12 16.86
N ASN A 292 5.54 -10.00 16.19
CA ASN A 292 5.89 -9.80 14.78
C ASN A 292 7.41 -9.83 14.53
N GLY A 293 8.20 -9.30 15.47
CA GLY A 293 9.67 -9.27 15.35
C GLY A 293 10.33 -10.62 15.52
N LYS A 294 9.78 -11.50 16.35
CA LYS A 294 10.31 -12.86 16.59
C LYS A 294 10.40 -13.72 15.33
N GLY A 295 9.62 -13.44 14.31
CA GLY A 295 9.70 -14.09 13.00
C GLY A 295 10.95 -13.74 12.18
N GLN A 296 11.72 -12.72 12.59
CA GLN A 296 12.93 -12.25 11.89
C GLN A 296 14.10 -12.08 12.88
N PRO A 297 14.77 -13.17 13.30
CA PRO A 297 15.86 -13.10 14.29
C PRO A 297 16.97 -12.14 13.88
N LEU A 298 17.39 -11.27 14.81
CA LEU A 298 18.47 -10.30 14.63
C LEU A 298 19.57 -10.58 15.64
N GLN A 299 20.83 -10.42 15.25
CA GLN A 299 21.99 -10.61 16.11
C GLN A 299 22.82 -9.33 16.18
N PHE A 300 23.56 -9.15 17.28
CA PHE A 300 24.59 -8.14 17.34
C PHE A 300 25.72 -8.54 16.39
N THR A 301 26.02 -7.65 15.43
CA THR A 301 27.14 -7.83 14.52
C THR A 301 28.39 -7.21 15.12
N ALA A 302 29.54 -7.86 14.95
CA ALA A 302 30.80 -7.15 15.14
C ALA A 302 30.82 -5.93 14.22
N ALA A 303 31.12 -4.74 14.72
CA ALA A 303 31.38 -3.60 13.86
C ALA A 303 32.42 -4.05 12.81
N PRO A 304 32.23 -3.80 11.51
CA PRO A 304 33.30 -4.03 10.54
C PRO A 304 34.49 -3.22 11.05
N GLY A 305 35.53 -3.95 11.47
CA GLY A 305 36.72 -3.34 12.03
C GLY A 305 37.26 -2.34 11.01
N LEU A 306 37.57 -1.15 11.46
CA LEU A 306 38.42 -0.15 10.80
C LEU A 306 39.85 -0.70 10.58
N MET A 307 39.99 -1.97 10.18
CA MET A 307 41.24 -2.58 9.74
C MET A 307 41.36 -2.46 8.23
N GLY A 308 41.84 -1.33 7.75
CA GLY A 308 42.14 -1.18 6.33
C GLY A 308 42.32 0.23 5.79
N MET A 309 42.34 1.26 6.65
CA MET A 309 42.52 2.64 6.17
C MET A 309 43.91 3.26 6.44
N PHE A 310 44.92 2.45 6.83
CA PHE A 310 46.32 2.90 6.89
C PHE A 310 47.24 1.80 6.32
N ARG A 311 47.26 1.73 5.01
CA ARG A 311 48.42 1.24 4.22
C ARG A 311 48.50 1.99 2.92
#